data_447d93bf71dbac9f9353866794705b80
#
_entry.id   447d93bf71dbac9f9353866794705b80
#
_cell.length_a   1.000
_cell.length_b   1.000
_cell.length_c   1.000
_cell.angle_alpha   90.00
_cell.angle_beta   90.00
_cell.angle_gamma   90.00
#
_symmetry.space_group_name_H-M   'P 1'
#
loop_
_entity.id
_entity.type
_entity.pdbx_description
1 polymer ?
#
loop_
_entity_poly.entity_id
_entity_poly.type
_entity_poly.pdbx_seq_one_letter_code
_entity_poly.pdbx_strand_id
1 'polypeptide(L)' 'MADYFFEVAYEGIVYQKEEVNFKEFEQCTFTNCDFRNCLFVAVTFIDCTFHN' A
#
# COMPACT_ATOMS: atom_id res chain seq x y z
N MET A 1 13.65 7.64 -6.00
CA MET A 1 12.44 8.42 -6.31
C MET A 1 11.23 7.60 -5.91
N ALA A 2 10.25 8.22 -5.25
CA ALA A 2 9.08 7.50 -4.78
C ALA A 2 8.10 7.25 -5.93
N ASP A 3 7.50 6.05 -5.95
CA ASP A 3 6.44 5.75 -6.88
C ASP A 3 5.12 6.27 -6.31
N TYR A 4 4.28 6.79 -7.17
CA TYR A 4 3.01 7.38 -6.77
C TYR A 4 1.85 6.68 -7.46
N PHE A 5 0.86 6.29 -6.66
CA PHE A 5 -0.34 5.58 -7.13
C PHE A 5 -1.58 6.33 -6.68
N PHE A 6 -2.50 6.56 -7.60
CA PHE A 6 -3.70 7.35 -7.34
C PHE A 6 -4.94 6.58 -7.79
N GLU A 7 -5.90 6.45 -6.89
CA GLU A 7 -7.19 5.79 -7.16
C GLU A 7 -7.03 4.37 -7.71
N VAL A 8 -6.11 3.61 -7.13
CA VAL A 8 -5.90 2.22 -7.53
C VAL A 8 -6.55 1.30 -6.51
N ALA A 9 -7.18 0.23 -6.97
CA ALA A 9 -7.76 -0.79 -6.09
C ALA A 9 -6.86 -2.03 -6.12
N TYR A 10 -6.46 -2.46 -4.93
CA TYR A 10 -5.64 -3.66 -4.74
C TYR A 10 -6.46 -4.69 -3.99
N GLU A 11 -6.39 -5.95 -4.42
CA GLU A 11 -7.17 -6.99 -3.78
C GLU A 11 -6.37 -8.28 -3.65
N GLY A 12 -6.39 -8.86 -2.44
CA GLY A 12 -5.82 -10.17 -2.19
C GLY A 12 -4.30 -10.26 -2.29
N ILE A 13 -3.60 -9.16 -2.04
CA ILE A 13 -2.15 -9.13 -2.20
C ILE A 13 -1.47 -9.37 -0.85
N VAL A 14 -0.49 -10.26 -0.85
CA VAL A 14 0.41 -10.46 0.28
C VAL A 14 1.68 -9.69 -0.03
N TYR A 15 1.90 -8.59 0.68
CA TYR A 15 3.03 -7.73 0.42
C TYR A 15 4.28 -8.25 1.11
N GLN A 16 5.41 -8.19 0.40
CA GLN A 16 6.68 -8.64 0.91
C GLN A 16 7.36 -7.53 1.72
N LYS A 17 8.47 -7.86 2.35
CA LYS A 17 9.10 -7.03 3.38
C LYS A 17 9.33 -5.58 2.95
N GLU A 18 9.83 -5.37 1.74
CA GLU A 18 10.19 -4.02 1.28
C GLU A 18 9.38 -3.57 0.06
N GLU A 19 8.31 -4.28 -0.22
CA GLU A 19 7.58 -4.10 -1.48
C GLU A 19 6.93 -2.73 -1.59
N VAL A 20 6.46 -2.17 -0.48
CA VAL A 20 5.76 -0.88 -0.48
C VAL A 20 6.67 0.30 -0.13
N ASN A 21 7.94 0.04 0.15
CA ASN A 21 8.84 1.10 0.59
C ASN A 21 9.04 2.16 -0.48
N PHE A 22 9.12 3.41 -0.06
CA PHE A 22 9.31 4.57 -0.92
C PHE A 22 8.16 4.77 -1.92
N LYS A 23 6.95 4.36 -1.54
CA LYS A 23 5.77 4.51 -2.38
C LYS A 23 4.77 5.44 -1.72
N GLU A 24 3.99 6.14 -2.56
CA GLU A 24 2.91 6.98 -2.09
C GLU A 24 1.61 6.49 -2.71
N PHE A 25 0.61 6.28 -1.85
CA PHE A 25 -0.71 5.83 -2.27
C PHE A 25 -1.73 6.89 -1.88
N GLU A 26 -2.49 7.38 -2.84
CA GLU A 26 -3.53 8.37 -2.57
C GLU A 26 -4.87 7.87 -3.10
N GLN A 27 -5.87 7.87 -2.24
CA GLN A 27 -7.23 7.42 -2.54
C GLN A 27 -7.26 6.00 -3.09
N CYS A 28 -6.33 5.17 -2.62
CA CYS A 28 -6.27 3.77 -3.01
C CYS A 28 -7.08 2.92 -2.04
N THR A 29 -7.55 1.77 -2.52
CA THR A 29 -8.31 0.82 -1.72
C THR A 29 -7.55 -0.49 -1.66
N PHE A 30 -7.37 -1.02 -0.45
CA PHE A 30 -6.70 -2.30 -0.23
C PHE A 30 -7.70 -3.26 0.41
N THR A 31 -8.11 -4.28 -0.34
CA THR A 31 -9.09 -5.26 0.13
C THR A 31 -8.41 -6.61 0.33
N ASN A 32 -8.53 -7.15 1.54
CA ASN A 32 -7.92 -8.44 1.89
C ASN A 32 -6.43 -8.49 1.58
N CYS A 33 -5.74 -7.38 1.78
CA CYS A 33 -4.29 -7.33 1.58
C CYS A 33 -3.58 -7.59 2.90
N ASP A 34 -2.42 -8.23 2.81
CA ASP A 34 -1.64 -8.61 3.99
C ASP A 34 -0.35 -7.82 4.02
N PHE A 35 -0.20 -7.00 5.06
CA PHE A 35 0.99 -6.17 5.27
C PHE A 35 1.80 -6.62 6.48
N ARG A 36 1.50 -7.79 7.05
CA ARG A 36 2.08 -8.20 8.34
C ARG A 36 3.59 -8.28 8.35
N ASN A 37 4.18 -8.61 7.21
CA ASN A 37 5.62 -8.77 7.13
C ASN A 37 6.33 -7.57 6.53
N CYS A 38 5.64 -6.44 6.40
CA CYS A 38 6.21 -5.26 5.77
C CYS A 38 7.01 -4.41 6.75
N LEU A 39 8.10 -3.88 6.26
CA LEU A 39 8.80 -2.78 6.91
C LEU A 39 8.33 -1.52 6.19
N PHE A 40 7.74 -0.59 6.93
CA PHE A 40 7.24 0.62 6.31
C PHE A 40 8.30 1.72 6.40
N VAL A 41 9.04 1.91 5.31
CA VAL A 41 10.07 2.95 5.22
C VAL A 41 9.66 3.93 4.15
N ALA A 42 9.41 5.18 4.54
CA ALA A 42 9.03 6.25 3.61
C ALA A 42 7.81 5.88 2.77
N VAL A 43 6.80 5.31 3.41
CA VAL A 43 5.53 4.95 2.77
C VAL A 43 4.48 5.96 3.19
N THR A 44 3.70 6.43 2.23
CA THR A 44 2.64 7.41 2.50
C THR A 44 1.31 6.86 2.03
N PHE A 45 0.30 6.92 2.91
CA PHE A 45 -1.08 6.56 2.59
C PHE A 45 -1.96 7.77 2.86
N ILE A 46 -2.54 8.34 1.80
CA ILE A 46 -3.41 9.52 1.91
C ILE A 46 -4.81 9.12 1.47
N ASP A 47 -5.79 9.27 2.36
CA ASP A 47 -7.20 8.97 2.06
C ASP A 47 -7.37 7.56 1.51
N CYS A 48 -6.58 6.61 2.01
CA CYS A 48 -6.67 5.22 1.59
C CYS A 48 -7.64 4.46 2.48
N THR A 49 -8.24 3.41 1.91
CA THR A 49 -9.20 2.57 2.62
C THR A 49 -8.66 1.15 2.68
N PHE A 50 -8.79 0.53 3.86
CA PHE A 50 -8.33 -0.83 4.08
C PHE A 50 -9.53 -1.67 4.53
N HIS A 51 -9.84 -2.72 3.76
CA HIS A 51 -10.93 -3.66 4.06
C HIS A 51 -10.38 -5.06 4.25
N ASN A 52 -10.93 -5.76 5.22
CA ASN A 52 -10.59 -7.17 5.42
C ASN A 52 -11.64 -8.06 4.80
#